data_0c766da2884e61f28b45e68c046159ae
#
_entry.id   0c766da2884e61f28b45e68c046159ae
#
_cell.length_a   1.000
_cell.length_b   1.000
_cell.length_c   1.000
_cell.angle_alpha   90.00
_cell.angle_beta   90.00
_cell.angle_gamma   90.00
#
_symmetry.space_group_name_H-M   'P 1'
#
loop_
_entity.id
_entity.type
_entity.pdbx_description
1 polymer ?
#
loop_
_entity_poly.entity_id
_entity_poly.type
_entity_poly.pdbx_seq_one_letter_code
_entity_poly.pdbx_strand_id
1 'polypeptide(L)'
;MKKLLMLFCLILALPVLAEEFSLPIDFSGGYKPDQANYTKDSYEDASLSVKMEKRDINGVRYDIAWIKVASPTQLRTAIAGEPNEIIAEKPGRMARKVHAVVAINGDFYVQRKDGLIYRQGQAFRYILNPEKDILVIDDLGDLHVFLNGENQTTELLAFMQSGRTIVNAFTFGPAIVKDGQALPIPDTYLSRFDSNVRAPRTVIAQIGPLEYVFVEAEGRVAHSKGVTTDQMGEFMVSLGVQTAYCMDGGNSSIMLFNGRYYDANYAESEREQSDIIYVCSAVPTAE
;
A
#
# COMPACT_ATOMS: atom_id res chain seq x y z
N MET A 1 5.43 -14.96 -73.96
CA MET A 1 6.08 -14.35 -72.79
C MET A 1 5.00 -13.68 -71.93
N LYS A 2 4.50 -14.37 -70.89
CA LYS A 2 3.49 -13.83 -69.96
C LYS A 2 4.23 -13.15 -68.79
N LYS A 3 4.09 -11.84 -68.63
CA LYS A 3 4.60 -11.10 -67.49
C LYS A 3 3.65 -11.28 -66.32
N LEU A 4 4.15 -11.98 -65.29
CA LEU A 4 3.45 -12.15 -64.01
C LEU A 4 3.68 -10.88 -63.17
N LEU A 5 2.58 -10.13 -62.94
CA LEU A 5 2.59 -8.93 -62.06
C LEU A 5 2.39 -9.39 -60.64
N MET A 6 3.46 -9.35 -59.85
CA MET A 6 3.39 -9.67 -58.41
C MET A 6 2.92 -8.44 -57.64
N LEU A 7 1.66 -8.46 -57.19
CA LEU A 7 1.10 -7.43 -56.33
C LEU A 7 1.59 -7.62 -54.88
N PHE A 8 2.49 -6.76 -54.42
CA PHE A 8 2.95 -6.73 -53.07
C PHE A 8 1.92 -5.99 -52.20
N CYS A 9 1.06 -6.71 -51.49
CA CYS A 9 0.22 -6.11 -50.45
C CYS A 9 1.09 -5.73 -49.25
N LEU A 10 1.39 -4.44 -49.12
CA LEU A 10 2.01 -3.86 -47.95
C LEU A 10 0.93 -3.79 -46.83
N ILE A 11 0.91 -4.75 -45.95
CA ILE A 11 0.08 -4.67 -44.72
C ILE A 11 0.76 -3.66 -43.78
N LEU A 12 0.25 -2.43 -43.80
CA LEU A 12 0.55 -1.43 -42.78
C LEU A 12 -0.07 -1.92 -41.46
N ALA A 13 0.71 -2.54 -40.60
CA ALA A 13 0.34 -2.76 -39.22
C ALA A 13 0.33 -1.39 -38.53
N LEU A 14 -0.86 -0.81 -38.41
CA LEU A 14 -1.06 0.33 -37.51
C LEU A 14 -0.77 -0.17 -36.09
N PRO A 15 0.05 0.54 -35.30
CA PRO A 15 0.17 0.23 -33.89
C PRO A 15 -1.23 0.46 -33.30
N VAL A 16 -1.86 -0.62 -32.82
CA VAL A 16 -3.00 -0.51 -31.92
C VAL A 16 -2.39 0.10 -30.65
N LEU A 17 -2.54 1.41 -30.48
CA LEU A 17 -2.37 2.04 -29.18
C LEU A 17 -3.42 1.36 -28.30
N ALA A 18 -2.96 0.49 -27.40
CA ALA A 18 -3.81 0.03 -26.32
C ALA A 18 -4.20 1.31 -25.58
N GLU A 19 -5.47 1.72 -25.69
CA GLU A 19 -6.03 2.70 -24.76
C GLU A 19 -5.80 2.11 -23.38
N GLU A 20 -5.00 2.79 -22.55
CA GLU A 20 -4.90 2.47 -21.14
C GLU A 20 -6.28 2.65 -20.54
N PHE A 21 -6.99 1.56 -20.38
CA PHE A 21 -8.33 1.55 -19.82
C PHE A 21 -8.21 1.74 -18.31
N SER A 22 -8.29 2.99 -17.87
CA SER A 22 -8.43 3.30 -16.46
C SER A 22 -9.82 2.86 -15.99
N LEU A 23 -9.84 1.84 -15.12
CA LEU A 23 -11.09 1.39 -14.51
C LEU A 23 -11.63 2.47 -13.56
N PRO A 24 -12.97 2.68 -13.52
CA PRO A 24 -13.55 3.61 -12.57
C PRO A 24 -13.21 3.19 -11.13
N ILE A 25 -12.97 4.18 -10.26
CA ILE A 25 -12.69 3.95 -8.83
C ILE A 25 -13.88 3.23 -8.21
N ASP A 26 -13.61 2.06 -7.63
CA ASP A 26 -14.61 1.27 -6.94
C ASP A 26 -14.60 1.58 -5.43
N PHE A 27 -15.71 2.11 -4.95
CA PHE A 27 -15.91 2.47 -3.53
C PHE A 27 -16.56 1.36 -2.71
N SER A 28 -16.87 0.21 -3.31
CA SER A 28 -17.41 -0.94 -2.56
C SER A 28 -16.36 -1.55 -1.64
N GLY A 29 -16.79 -2.42 -0.74
CA GLY A 29 -15.86 -3.16 0.15
C GLY A 29 -15.11 -4.29 -0.54
N GLY A 30 -15.44 -4.64 -1.78
CA GLY A 30 -14.96 -5.84 -2.47
C GLY A 30 -15.87 -7.05 -2.21
N TYR A 31 -15.63 -8.12 -2.94
CA TYR A 31 -16.39 -9.35 -2.76
C TYR A 31 -15.86 -10.16 -1.57
N LYS A 32 -16.78 -10.89 -0.93
CA LYS A 32 -16.42 -11.81 0.15
C LYS A 32 -15.52 -12.91 -0.43
N PRO A 33 -14.28 -13.10 0.10
CA PRO A 33 -13.40 -14.13 -0.42
C PRO A 33 -13.93 -15.52 -0.09
N ASP A 34 -13.81 -16.47 -1.06
CA ASP A 34 -14.14 -17.85 -0.80
C ASP A 34 -13.11 -18.47 0.17
N GLN A 35 -13.60 -19.10 1.23
CA GLN A 35 -12.75 -19.73 2.24
C GLN A 35 -11.99 -20.94 1.69
N ALA A 36 -12.46 -21.58 0.61
CA ALA A 36 -11.77 -22.66 -0.05
C ALA A 36 -10.47 -22.21 -0.75
N ASN A 37 -10.34 -20.93 -1.06
CA ASN A 37 -9.18 -20.35 -1.71
C ASN A 37 -8.06 -19.96 -0.71
N TYR A 38 -8.31 -20.11 0.59
CA TYR A 38 -7.29 -19.87 1.61
C TYR A 38 -6.51 -21.15 1.94
N THR A 39 -5.21 -20.99 2.07
CA THR A 39 -4.38 -21.91 2.84
C THR A 39 -3.96 -21.24 4.15
N LYS A 40 -3.08 -21.87 4.91
CA LYS A 40 -2.50 -21.25 6.10
C LYS A 40 -1.79 -19.92 5.79
N ASP A 41 -1.05 -19.89 4.68
CA ASP A 41 -0.13 -18.81 4.34
C ASP A 41 -0.36 -18.27 2.90
N SER A 42 -1.53 -18.50 2.30
CA SER A 42 -1.87 -17.94 0.97
C SER A 42 -3.36 -17.81 0.73
N TYR A 43 -3.70 -16.92 -0.19
CA TYR A 43 -5.01 -16.84 -0.83
C TYR A 43 -4.81 -16.70 -2.33
N GLU A 44 -5.63 -17.42 -3.12
CA GLU A 44 -5.56 -17.33 -4.58
C GLU A 44 -6.94 -17.50 -5.21
N ASP A 45 -7.34 -16.54 -6.05
CA ASP A 45 -8.49 -16.63 -6.93
C ASP A 45 -8.13 -16.08 -8.32
N ALA A 46 -9.09 -15.98 -9.23
CA ALA A 46 -8.84 -15.49 -10.59
C ALA A 46 -8.39 -14.02 -10.66
N SER A 47 -8.56 -13.23 -9.58
CA SER A 47 -8.28 -11.80 -9.54
C SER A 47 -7.16 -11.40 -8.55
N LEU A 48 -6.82 -12.28 -7.62
CA LEU A 48 -5.95 -11.94 -6.50
C LEU A 48 -5.08 -13.13 -6.09
N SER A 49 -3.77 -12.90 -6.00
CA SER A 49 -2.84 -13.82 -5.36
C SER A 49 -2.18 -13.13 -4.18
N VAL A 50 -2.24 -13.75 -3.00
CA VAL A 50 -1.56 -13.31 -1.78
C VAL A 50 -0.76 -14.47 -1.22
N LYS A 51 0.55 -14.26 -1.00
CA LYS A 51 1.42 -15.20 -0.31
C LYS A 51 1.98 -14.55 0.94
N MET A 52 1.74 -15.16 2.08
CA MET A 52 2.26 -14.72 3.38
C MET A 52 3.58 -15.43 3.69
N GLU A 53 4.52 -14.71 4.28
CA GLU A 53 5.83 -15.23 4.64
C GLU A 53 6.30 -14.62 5.95
N LYS A 54 6.98 -15.39 6.80
CA LYS A 54 7.70 -14.91 7.99
C LYS A 54 9.18 -15.09 7.79
N ARG A 55 9.96 -14.04 8.04
CA ARG A 55 11.44 -14.10 8.05
C ARG A 55 12.00 -13.62 9.37
N ASP A 56 12.84 -14.43 9.97
CA ASP A 56 13.62 -14.05 11.15
C ASP A 56 15.04 -13.66 10.72
N ILE A 57 15.38 -12.38 10.82
CA ILE A 57 16.68 -11.84 10.41
C ILE A 57 17.25 -10.97 11.54
N ASN A 58 18.43 -11.31 12.02
CA ASN A 58 19.17 -10.52 13.02
C ASN A 58 18.35 -10.19 14.28
N GLY A 59 17.47 -11.11 14.73
CA GLY A 59 16.59 -10.93 15.89
C GLY A 59 15.44 -9.96 15.66
N VAL A 60 14.99 -9.89 14.41
CA VAL A 60 13.76 -9.22 13.99
C VAL A 60 12.94 -10.19 13.18
N ARG A 61 11.65 -10.29 13.49
CA ARG A 61 10.68 -11.00 12.67
C ARG A 61 10.01 -10.01 11.72
N TYR A 62 9.99 -10.39 10.44
CA TYR A 62 9.28 -9.69 9.39
C TYR A 62 8.13 -10.55 8.91
N ASP A 63 6.93 -10.02 8.98
CA ASP A 63 5.74 -10.55 8.35
C ASP A 63 5.58 -9.87 6.99
N ILE A 64 5.50 -10.67 5.93
CA ILE A 64 5.55 -10.21 4.53
C ILE A 64 4.33 -10.76 3.81
N ALA A 65 3.58 -9.89 3.17
CA ALA A 65 2.52 -10.26 2.24
C ALA A 65 2.95 -9.87 0.82
N TRP A 66 3.18 -10.87 -0.03
CA TRP A 66 3.39 -10.70 -1.47
C TRP A 66 2.03 -10.70 -2.15
N ILE A 67 1.73 -9.66 -2.91
CA ILE A 67 0.40 -9.39 -3.42
C ILE A 67 0.46 -9.12 -4.92
N LYS A 68 -0.40 -9.80 -5.69
CA LYS A 68 -0.65 -9.51 -7.10
C LYS A 68 -2.15 -9.40 -7.34
N VAL A 69 -2.58 -8.28 -7.91
CA VAL A 69 -3.98 -8.01 -8.22
C VAL A 69 -4.20 -7.94 -9.73
N ALA A 70 -5.41 -8.23 -10.18
CA ALA A 70 -5.78 -8.12 -11.60
C ALA A 70 -6.22 -6.70 -11.98
N SER A 71 -6.60 -5.89 -10.98
CA SER A 71 -7.13 -4.53 -11.19
C SER A 71 -6.64 -3.59 -10.10
N PRO A 72 -6.33 -2.32 -10.44
CA PRO A 72 -5.95 -1.30 -9.46
C PRO A 72 -7.04 -1.06 -8.41
N THR A 73 -8.30 -1.33 -8.73
CA THR A 73 -9.43 -1.19 -7.81
C THR A 73 -9.44 -2.18 -6.64
N GLN A 74 -8.53 -3.14 -6.63
CA GLN A 74 -8.40 -4.13 -5.54
C GLN A 74 -7.49 -3.68 -4.40
N LEU A 75 -6.61 -2.68 -4.62
CA LEU A 75 -5.82 -2.03 -3.56
C LEU A 75 -6.62 -0.85 -3.01
N ARG A 76 -7.11 -0.97 -1.78
CA ARG A 76 -8.10 -0.08 -1.20
C ARG A 76 -7.73 0.40 0.18
N THR A 77 -8.49 1.38 0.65
CA THR A 77 -8.49 1.84 2.04
C THR A 77 -9.89 1.73 2.63
N ALA A 78 -9.96 1.46 3.92
CA ALA A 78 -11.19 1.56 4.70
C ALA A 78 -10.94 2.45 5.91
N ILE A 79 -11.92 3.31 6.22
CA ILE A 79 -11.87 4.23 7.35
C ILE A 79 -12.74 3.74 8.51
N ALA A 80 -12.40 4.18 9.71
CA ALA A 80 -13.27 4.04 10.87
C ALA A 80 -14.44 5.02 10.75
N GLY A 81 -15.67 4.54 10.90
CA GLY A 81 -16.89 5.36 10.81
C GLY A 81 -17.14 5.97 9.44
N GLU A 82 -17.73 7.16 9.45
CA GLU A 82 -18.09 7.91 8.25
C GLU A 82 -17.01 8.96 7.91
N PRO A 83 -16.95 9.44 6.65
CA PRO A 83 -15.86 10.32 6.17
C PRO A 83 -15.57 11.58 7.00
N ASN A 84 -16.54 12.12 7.70
CA ASN A 84 -16.41 13.35 8.48
C ASN A 84 -16.27 13.10 9.99
N GLU A 85 -16.18 11.85 10.41
CA GLU A 85 -16.04 11.49 11.80
C GLU A 85 -14.55 11.39 12.18
N ILE A 86 -14.21 11.92 13.36
CA ILE A 86 -12.87 11.80 13.96
C ILE A 86 -12.92 10.65 14.95
N ILE A 87 -13.01 9.44 14.43
CA ILE A 87 -13.06 8.23 15.25
C ILE A 87 -11.98 7.24 14.85
N ALA A 88 -11.76 6.28 15.74
CA ALA A 88 -10.90 5.14 15.51
C ALA A 88 -11.67 3.86 15.82
N GLU A 89 -11.36 2.78 15.13
CA GLU A 89 -11.97 1.47 15.25
C GLU A 89 -10.89 0.37 15.25
N LYS A 90 -11.22 -0.78 15.77
CA LYS A 90 -10.33 -1.93 15.73
C LYS A 90 -10.09 -2.39 14.28
N PRO A 91 -8.82 -2.45 13.81
CA PRO A 91 -8.49 -2.81 12.44
C PRO A 91 -9.08 -4.14 11.98
N GLY A 92 -9.09 -5.14 12.87
CA GLY A 92 -9.72 -6.44 12.57
C GLY A 92 -11.22 -6.35 12.30
N ARG A 93 -11.92 -5.37 12.89
CA ARG A 93 -13.33 -5.13 12.59
C ARG A 93 -13.50 -4.45 11.24
N MET A 94 -12.68 -3.42 10.93
CA MET A 94 -12.68 -2.78 9.62
C MET A 94 -12.40 -3.79 8.51
N ALA A 95 -11.33 -4.60 8.65
CA ALA A 95 -10.93 -5.59 7.66
C ALA A 95 -12.05 -6.61 7.35
N ARG A 96 -12.75 -7.09 8.39
CA ARG A 96 -13.90 -8.02 8.18
C ARG A 96 -15.07 -7.34 7.49
N LYS A 97 -15.37 -6.08 7.83
CA LYS A 97 -16.47 -5.31 7.23
C LYS A 97 -16.29 -5.12 5.72
N VAL A 98 -15.05 -4.96 5.27
CA VAL A 98 -14.71 -4.72 3.86
C VAL A 98 -14.20 -5.97 3.14
N HIS A 99 -14.32 -7.14 3.74
CA HIS A 99 -13.91 -8.41 3.15
C HIS A 99 -12.42 -8.45 2.74
N ALA A 100 -11.56 -7.80 3.52
CA ALA A 100 -10.13 -7.78 3.26
C ALA A 100 -9.53 -9.19 3.28
N VAL A 101 -8.75 -9.52 2.25
CA VAL A 101 -7.95 -10.76 2.20
C VAL A 101 -6.71 -10.58 3.05
N VAL A 102 -5.97 -9.48 2.84
CA VAL A 102 -4.86 -9.02 3.68
C VAL A 102 -4.99 -7.53 3.90
N ALA A 103 -4.62 -7.06 5.09
CA ALA A 103 -4.65 -5.65 5.45
C ALA A 103 -3.50 -5.28 6.38
N ILE A 104 -3.10 -4.02 6.31
CA ILE A 104 -2.20 -3.35 7.25
C ILE A 104 -2.86 -2.07 7.78
N ASN A 105 -2.34 -1.51 8.86
CA ASN A 105 -2.79 -0.19 9.31
C ASN A 105 -2.43 0.91 8.31
N GLY A 106 -3.21 1.99 8.33
CA GLY A 106 -2.93 3.20 7.59
C GLY A 106 -2.02 4.17 8.36
N ASP A 107 -2.23 5.46 8.11
CA ASP A 107 -1.39 6.55 8.64
C ASP A 107 -1.95 7.24 9.90
N PHE A 108 -3.04 6.74 10.46
CA PHE A 108 -3.70 7.26 11.65
C PHE A 108 -3.98 8.79 11.60
N TYR A 109 -4.52 9.23 10.49
CA TYR A 109 -4.71 10.64 10.14
C TYR A 109 -5.58 11.43 11.10
N VAL A 110 -6.48 10.79 11.87
CA VAL A 110 -7.35 11.47 12.85
C VAL A 110 -6.57 12.12 14.01
N GLN A 111 -5.35 11.65 14.28
CA GLN A 111 -4.48 12.21 15.31
C GLN A 111 -3.70 13.45 14.85
N ARG A 112 -3.86 13.86 13.59
CA ARG A 112 -3.13 14.99 13.00
C ARG A 112 -4.09 16.03 12.44
N LYS A 113 -3.58 17.26 12.31
CA LYS A 113 -4.34 18.39 11.72
C LYS A 113 -3.88 18.71 10.29
N ASP A 114 -2.74 18.19 9.87
CA ASP A 114 -2.11 18.35 8.55
C ASP A 114 -2.21 17.07 7.71
N GLY A 115 -1.77 17.17 6.48
CA GLY A 115 -1.61 16.09 5.54
C GLY A 115 -2.49 16.24 4.29
N LEU A 116 -2.03 15.61 3.22
CA LEU A 116 -2.83 15.28 2.05
C LEU A 116 -3.48 13.93 2.33
N ILE A 117 -4.79 13.93 2.58
CA ILE A 117 -5.52 12.72 2.96
C ILE A 117 -6.62 12.48 1.96
N TYR A 118 -6.43 11.44 1.14
CA TYR A 118 -7.44 10.90 0.21
C TYR A 118 -7.69 9.45 0.57
N ARG A 119 -8.96 9.04 0.55
CA ARG A 119 -9.37 7.63 0.70
C ARG A 119 -10.42 7.31 -0.33
N GLN A 120 -10.12 6.33 -1.19
CA GLN A 120 -10.99 5.89 -2.28
C GLN A 120 -11.52 7.08 -3.13
N GLY A 121 -10.62 7.99 -3.56
CA GLY A 121 -10.94 9.14 -4.39
C GLY A 121 -11.57 10.33 -3.67
N GLN A 122 -11.91 10.21 -2.39
CA GLN A 122 -12.46 11.30 -1.60
C GLN A 122 -11.37 12.05 -0.84
N ALA A 123 -11.34 13.37 -0.98
CA ALA A 123 -10.44 14.23 -0.23
C ALA A 123 -11.00 14.53 1.16
N PHE A 124 -10.31 14.07 2.20
CA PHE A 124 -10.62 14.38 3.61
C PHE A 124 -9.87 15.60 4.12
N ARG A 125 -8.68 15.83 3.59
CA ARG A 125 -7.83 16.94 4.01
C ARG A 125 -6.85 17.31 2.89
N TYR A 126 -6.64 18.61 2.73
CA TYR A 126 -5.63 19.17 1.84
C TYR A 126 -4.85 20.26 2.56
N ILE A 127 -3.99 19.86 3.50
CA ILE A 127 -3.14 20.78 4.28
C ILE A 127 -1.73 20.20 4.20
N LEU A 128 -0.94 20.67 3.24
CA LEU A 128 0.41 20.16 3.01
C LEU A 128 1.31 20.50 4.21
N ASN A 129 2.15 19.55 4.58
CA ASN A 129 3.22 19.72 5.55
C ASN A 129 4.56 19.48 4.84
N PRO A 130 5.37 20.52 4.59
CA PRO A 130 6.63 20.41 3.85
C PRO A 130 7.71 19.60 4.60
N GLU A 131 7.49 19.25 5.85
CA GLU A 131 8.40 18.42 6.64
C GLU A 131 8.11 16.91 6.51
N LYS A 132 7.04 16.53 5.79
CA LYS A 132 6.63 15.14 5.64
C LYS A 132 6.57 14.71 4.19
N ASP A 133 6.99 13.49 3.93
CA ASP A 133 6.78 12.86 2.64
C ASP A 133 5.30 12.52 2.42
N ILE A 134 4.89 12.48 1.17
CA ILE A 134 3.53 12.11 0.77
C ILE A 134 3.62 10.86 -0.09
N LEU A 135 2.77 9.87 0.19
CA LEU A 135 2.47 8.77 -0.71
C LEU A 135 1.14 9.06 -1.41
N VAL A 136 1.12 8.91 -2.72
CA VAL A 136 -0.09 8.87 -3.54
C VAL A 136 -0.20 7.50 -4.19
N ILE A 137 -1.39 6.91 -4.17
CA ILE A 137 -1.78 5.76 -4.98
C ILE A 137 -2.76 6.30 -6.03
N ASP A 138 -2.42 6.12 -7.29
CA ASP A 138 -3.21 6.64 -8.40
C ASP A 138 -4.23 5.64 -8.96
N ASP A 139 -4.93 6.02 -10.01
CA ASP A 139 -5.98 5.24 -10.67
C ASP A 139 -5.48 4.01 -11.45
N LEU A 140 -4.17 3.88 -11.70
CA LEU A 140 -3.55 2.64 -12.18
C LEU A 140 -3.03 1.75 -11.05
N GLY A 141 -3.13 2.20 -9.80
CA GLY A 141 -2.61 1.52 -8.63
C GLY A 141 -1.11 1.76 -8.39
N ASP A 142 -0.50 2.70 -9.11
CA ASP A 142 0.91 3.00 -8.95
C ASP A 142 1.15 3.87 -7.70
N LEU A 143 2.24 3.56 -7.01
CA LEU A 143 2.70 4.25 -5.82
C LEU A 143 3.69 5.36 -6.18
N HIS A 144 3.32 6.60 -5.89
CA HIS A 144 4.16 7.78 -6.11
C HIS A 144 4.55 8.41 -4.78
N VAL A 145 5.84 8.62 -4.56
CA VAL A 145 6.35 9.31 -3.36
C VAL A 145 6.85 10.70 -3.70
N PHE A 146 6.31 11.69 -2.98
CA PHE A 146 6.71 13.10 -3.04
C PHE A 146 7.49 13.40 -1.78
N LEU A 147 8.81 13.58 -1.93
CA LEU A 147 9.71 13.78 -0.80
C LEU A 147 9.52 15.17 -0.20
N ASN A 148 9.69 15.28 1.10
CA ASN A 148 9.65 16.54 1.82
C ASN A 148 10.70 17.52 1.28
N GLY A 149 10.42 18.82 1.36
CA GLY A 149 11.29 19.87 0.89
C GLY A 149 10.65 20.82 -0.14
N GLU A 150 11.48 21.68 -0.72
CA GLU A 150 11.03 22.81 -1.54
C GLU A 150 10.29 22.41 -2.83
N ASN A 151 10.64 21.27 -3.42
CA ASN A 151 10.06 20.81 -4.69
C ASN A 151 8.76 20.02 -4.54
N GLN A 152 8.43 19.54 -3.34
CA GLN A 152 7.29 18.65 -3.11
C GLN A 152 5.97 19.17 -3.70
N THR A 153 5.65 20.42 -3.43
CA THR A 153 4.41 21.05 -3.91
C THR A 153 4.40 21.13 -5.44
N THR A 154 5.53 21.48 -6.06
CA THR A 154 5.67 21.59 -7.51
C THR A 154 5.50 20.23 -8.18
N GLU A 155 6.14 19.19 -7.65
CA GLU A 155 6.03 17.81 -8.15
C GLU A 155 4.61 17.27 -8.00
N LEU A 156 3.97 17.50 -6.86
CA LEU A 156 2.59 17.10 -6.62
C LEU A 156 1.61 17.80 -7.58
N LEU A 157 1.78 19.11 -7.81
CA LEU A 157 0.95 19.85 -8.76
C LEU A 157 1.15 19.35 -10.19
N ALA A 158 2.39 19.06 -10.60
CA ALA A 158 2.68 18.48 -11.91
C ALA A 158 2.01 17.11 -12.07
N PHE A 159 2.04 16.28 -11.03
CA PHE A 159 1.32 15.00 -11.01
C PHE A 159 -0.19 15.21 -11.18
N MET A 160 -0.81 16.10 -10.41
CA MET A 160 -2.24 16.39 -10.53
C MET A 160 -2.66 16.94 -11.92
N GLN A 161 -1.73 17.59 -12.62
CA GLN A 161 -1.93 18.09 -13.97
C GLN A 161 -1.68 17.05 -15.07
N SER A 162 -1.09 15.91 -14.73
CA SER A 162 -0.78 14.84 -15.70
C SER A 162 -2.00 14.07 -16.22
N GLY A 163 -3.18 14.32 -15.66
CA GLY A 163 -4.40 13.58 -15.96
C GLY A 163 -4.61 12.33 -15.09
N ARG A 164 -3.67 12.02 -14.19
CA ARG A 164 -3.81 10.91 -13.22
C ARG A 164 -4.71 11.32 -12.06
N THR A 165 -5.48 10.36 -11.56
CA THR A 165 -6.40 10.57 -10.43
C THR A 165 -5.80 10.07 -9.13
N ILE A 166 -5.83 10.88 -8.08
CA ILE A 166 -5.48 10.44 -6.73
C ILE A 166 -6.60 9.58 -6.16
N VAL A 167 -6.35 8.30 -5.98
CA VAL A 167 -7.28 7.37 -5.32
C VAL A 167 -7.06 7.38 -3.82
N ASN A 168 -5.81 7.23 -3.37
CA ASN A 168 -5.45 7.31 -1.97
C ASN A 168 -4.22 8.21 -1.80
N ALA A 169 -4.16 8.97 -0.72
CA ALA A 169 -2.98 9.73 -0.34
C ALA A 169 -2.78 9.69 1.17
N PHE A 170 -1.51 9.54 1.56
CA PHE A 170 -1.07 9.41 2.94
C PHE A 170 0.04 10.42 3.21
N THR A 171 0.00 11.03 4.40
CA THR A 171 1.05 11.93 4.85
C THR A 171 1.52 11.51 6.24
N PHE A 172 2.36 10.51 6.31
CA PHE A 172 3.01 9.99 7.51
C PHE A 172 4.51 9.88 7.28
N GLY A 173 4.94 8.86 6.56
CA GLY A 173 6.30 8.63 6.11
C GLY A 173 7.28 8.13 7.18
N PRO A 174 8.54 8.15 6.83
CA PRO A 174 9.08 8.62 5.55
C PRO A 174 8.86 7.64 4.40
N ALA A 175 9.05 8.11 3.17
CA ALA A 175 9.41 7.25 2.06
C ALA A 175 10.79 6.65 2.35
N ILE A 176 10.97 5.35 2.14
CA ILE A 176 12.21 4.64 2.47
C ILE A 176 12.87 3.97 1.27
N VAL A 177 12.13 3.80 0.16
CA VAL A 177 12.68 3.35 -1.12
C VAL A 177 12.03 4.15 -2.25
N LYS A 178 12.85 4.60 -3.20
CA LYS A 178 12.43 5.21 -4.46
C LYS A 178 13.32 4.69 -5.58
N ASP A 179 12.73 4.30 -6.70
CA ASP A 179 13.44 3.77 -7.87
C ASP A 179 14.38 2.59 -7.51
N GLY A 180 13.94 1.71 -6.60
CA GLY A 180 14.68 0.55 -6.14
C GLY A 180 15.87 0.85 -5.22
N GLN A 181 16.03 2.09 -4.77
CA GLN A 181 17.13 2.51 -3.90
C GLN A 181 16.62 2.98 -2.54
N ALA A 182 17.32 2.60 -1.47
CA ALA A 182 17.02 3.09 -0.13
C ALA A 182 17.25 4.61 -0.06
N LEU A 183 16.30 5.31 0.53
CA LEU A 183 16.40 6.75 0.75
C LEU A 183 17.05 7.05 2.11
N PRO A 184 17.85 8.12 2.21
CA PRO A 184 18.29 8.61 3.51
C PRO A 184 17.07 9.12 4.32
N ILE A 185 17.07 8.85 5.63
CA ILE A 185 15.98 9.31 6.47
C ILE A 185 16.17 10.81 6.78
N PRO A 186 15.19 11.67 6.45
CA PRO A 186 15.30 13.09 6.70
C PRO A 186 15.45 13.43 8.20
N ASP A 187 16.22 14.48 8.52
CA ASP A 187 16.46 14.92 9.90
C ASP A 187 15.17 15.21 10.68
N THR A 188 14.14 15.69 10.01
CA THR A 188 12.81 15.91 10.61
C THR A 188 12.22 14.63 11.19
N TYR A 189 12.38 13.49 10.50
CA TYR A 189 11.94 12.19 10.98
C TYR A 189 12.85 11.63 12.08
N LEU A 190 14.16 11.88 12.02
CA LEU A 190 15.10 11.46 13.06
C LEU A 190 14.86 12.18 14.39
N SER A 191 14.55 13.48 14.34
CA SER A 191 14.40 14.32 15.52
C SER A 191 13.00 14.31 16.15
N ARG A 192 11.93 14.10 15.33
CA ARG A 192 10.54 14.21 15.79
C ARG A 192 9.81 12.88 15.91
N PHE A 193 10.21 11.86 15.17
CA PHE A 193 9.44 10.63 15.02
C PHE A 193 10.23 9.37 15.41
N ASP A 194 11.36 9.53 16.12
CA ASP A 194 12.19 8.43 16.61
C ASP A 194 12.54 7.38 15.55
N SER A 195 12.76 7.83 14.30
CA SER A 195 13.03 6.93 13.17
C SER A 195 14.31 6.09 13.36
N ASN A 196 15.24 6.56 14.19
CA ASN A 196 16.47 5.88 14.60
C ASN A 196 16.26 4.88 15.75
N VAL A 197 15.08 4.86 16.38
CA VAL A 197 14.77 3.93 17.47
C VAL A 197 14.17 2.64 16.92
N ARG A 198 14.61 1.50 17.47
CA ARG A 198 14.02 0.21 17.13
C ARG A 198 12.59 0.12 17.62
N ALA A 199 11.69 -0.12 16.69
CA ALA A 199 10.25 -0.25 16.95
C ALA A 199 9.60 -1.18 15.92
N PRO A 200 8.37 -1.65 16.15
CA PRO A 200 7.56 -2.21 15.09
C PRO A 200 7.36 -1.18 13.96
N ARG A 201 7.38 -1.65 12.71
CA ARG A 201 7.21 -0.80 11.53
C ARG A 201 6.27 -1.46 10.53
N THR A 202 5.38 -0.68 9.93
CA THR A 202 4.49 -1.12 8.84
C THR A 202 4.84 -0.36 7.58
N VAL A 203 4.94 -1.07 6.47
CA VAL A 203 5.33 -0.53 5.16
C VAL A 203 4.42 -1.06 4.08
N ILE A 204 3.99 -0.16 3.20
CA ILE A 204 3.44 -0.50 1.89
C ILE A 204 4.51 -0.28 0.83
N ALA A 205 4.59 -1.21 -0.14
CA ALA A 205 5.56 -1.12 -1.23
C ALA A 205 5.00 -1.67 -2.53
N GLN A 206 5.63 -1.24 -3.64
CA GLN A 206 5.34 -1.71 -4.99
C GLN A 206 6.62 -2.28 -5.62
N ILE A 207 6.50 -3.45 -6.27
CA ILE A 207 7.57 -4.09 -7.04
C ILE A 207 7.45 -3.70 -8.52
N GLY A 208 6.26 -3.72 -9.04
CA GLY A 208 5.90 -3.44 -10.42
C GLY A 208 4.40 -3.18 -10.55
N PRO A 209 3.88 -2.97 -11.77
CA PRO A 209 2.46 -2.69 -11.97
C PRO A 209 1.61 -3.80 -11.35
N LEU A 210 0.66 -3.40 -10.47
CA LEU A 210 -0.28 -4.29 -9.78
C LEU A 210 0.38 -5.38 -8.90
N GLU A 211 1.66 -5.22 -8.56
CA GLU A 211 2.40 -6.11 -7.66
C GLU A 211 2.91 -5.33 -6.44
N TYR A 212 2.41 -5.70 -5.26
CA TYR A 212 2.69 -4.99 -4.01
C TYR A 212 3.30 -5.91 -2.97
N VAL A 213 3.95 -5.29 -2.00
CA VAL A 213 4.42 -5.98 -0.79
C VAL A 213 3.97 -5.16 0.42
N PHE A 214 3.26 -5.81 1.35
CA PHE A 214 3.07 -5.27 2.68
C PHE A 214 4.06 -5.93 3.61
N VAL A 215 4.72 -5.14 4.44
CA VAL A 215 5.65 -5.65 5.43
C VAL A 215 5.35 -5.06 6.80
N GLU A 216 5.26 -5.94 7.80
CA GLU A 216 5.35 -5.58 9.19
C GLU A 216 6.65 -6.11 9.78
N ALA A 217 7.47 -5.24 10.39
CA ALA A 217 8.55 -5.67 11.25
C ALA A 217 8.04 -5.68 12.68
N GLU A 218 7.89 -6.86 13.27
CA GLU A 218 7.52 -6.99 14.68
C GLU A 218 8.58 -6.37 15.59
N GLY A 219 8.19 -5.90 16.77
CA GLY A 219 9.14 -5.34 17.72
C GLY A 219 8.55 -5.18 19.12
N ARG A 220 9.40 -4.87 20.09
CA ARG A 220 9.04 -4.73 21.51
C ARG A 220 8.49 -6.02 22.12
N VAL A 221 8.77 -7.17 21.52
CA VAL A 221 8.37 -8.50 21.97
C VAL A 221 9.61 -9.38 22.13
N ALA A 222 9.49 -10.47 22.90
CA ALA A 222 10.64 -11.30 23.29
C ALA A 222 11.41 -11.88 22.09
N HIS A 223 10.73 -12.20 21.00
CA HIS A 223 11.30 -12.81 19.78
C HIS A 223 11.69 -11.79 18.70
N SER A 224 11.32 -10.51 18.86
CA SER A 224 11.63 -9.47 17.89
C SER A 224 11.88 -8.11 18.56
N LYS A 225 13.05 -7.56 18.29
CA LYS A 225 13.51 -6.29 18.89
C LYS A 225 13.08 -5.05 18.10
N GLY A 226 12.46 -5.24 16.93
CA GLY A 226 12.12 -4.16 16.02
C GLY A 226 13.30 -3.64 15.18
N VAL A 227 13.01 -2.72 14.30
CA VAL A 227 13.98 -2.12 13.37
C VAL A 227 13.98 -0.60 13.45
N THR A 228 15.09 0.02 13.06
CA THR A 228 15.14 1.44 12.71
C THR A 228 14.56 1.63 11.31
N THR A 229 14.23 2.86 10.96
CA THR A 229 13.67 3.15 9.62
C THR A 229 14.69 2.87 8.51
N ASP A 230 15.98 3.18 8.73
CA ASP A 230 17.07 2.84 7.77
C ASP A 230 17.14 1.34 7.51
N GLN A 231 17.15 0.53 8.59
CA GLN A 231 17.18 -0.92 8.47
C GLN A 231 15.96 -1.47 7.73
N MET A 232 14.80 -0.82 7.91
CA MET A 232 13.60 -1.17 7.17
C MET A 232 13.77 -0.86 5.68
N GLY A 233 14.36 0.28 5.32
CA GLY A 233 14.69 0.66 3.93
C GLY A 233 15.62 -0.35 3.26
N GLU A 234 16.72 -0.72 3.93
CA GLU A 234 17.65 -1.76 3.45
C GLU A 234 16.95 -3.10 3.22
N PHE A 235 16.08 -3.50 4.18
CA PHE A 235 15.31 -4.72 4.05
C PHE A 235 14.37 -4.67 2.84
N MET A 236 13.64 -3.58 2.64
CA MET A 236 12.73 -3.41 1.50
C MET A 236 13.48 -3.48 0.15
N VAL A 237 14.65 -2.86 0.03
CA VAL A 237 15.50 -2.99 -1.17
C VAL A 237 15.88 -4.44 -1.42
N SER A 238 16.19 -5.22 -0.36
CA SER A 238 16.53 -6.64 -0.50
C SER A 238 15.36 -7.51 -1.01
N LEU A 239 14.10 -7.01 -0.91
CA LEU A 239 12.92 -7.64 -1.48
C LEU A 239 12.69 -7.27 -2.95
N GLY A 240 13.49 -6.36 -3.53
CA GLY A 240 13.39 -5.94 -4.93
C GLY A 240 12.30 -4.89 -5.20
N VAL A 241 11.79 -4.21 -4.17
CA VAL A 241 10.74 -3.19 -4.34
C VAL A 241 11.28 -1.93 -5.01
N GLN A 242 10.44 -1.27 -5.79
CA GLN A 242 10.77 -0.02 -6.49
C GLN A 242 10.40 1.20 -5.64
N THR A 243 9.29 1.12 -4.92
CA THR A 243 8.77 2.20 -4.05
C THR A 243 8.35 1.60 -2.72
N ALA A 244 8.73 2.24 -1.59
CA ALA A 244 8.29 1.83 -0.26
C ALA A 244 8.08 3.04 0.65
N TYR A 245 7.00 2.98 1.45
CA TYR A 245 6.57 4.06 2.31
C TYR A 245 6.11 3.55 3.68
N CYS A 246 6.58 4.19 4.74
CA CYS A 246 6.22 3.85 6.12
C CYS A 246 4.83 4.37 6.48
N MET A 247 4.02 3.48 7.08
CA MET A 247 2.79 3.81 7.76
C MET A 247 3.03 4.02 9.26
N ASP A 248 1.97 4.28 10.03
CA ASP A 248 2.10 4.42 11.49
C ASP A 248 2.70 3.16 12.10
N GLY A 249 3.72 3.35 12.90
CA GLY A 249 4.51 2.30 13.50
C GLY A 249 4.19 2.06 14.99
N GLY A 250 5.10 1.36 15.65
CA GLY A 250 4.98 1.10 17.07
C GLY A 250 3.75 0.25 17.41
N ASN A 251 2.92 0.73 18.35
CA ASN A 251 1.70 0.01 18.76
C ASN A 251 0.58 0.02 17.69
N SER A 252 0.78 0.75 16.60
CA SER A 252 -0.16 0.77 15.47
C SER A 252 0.16 -0.28 14.42
N SER A 253 1.40 -0.79 14.39
CA SER A 253 1.83 -1.79 13.41
C SER A 253 1.00 -3.05 13.53
N ILE A 254 0.36 -3.43 12.43
CA ILE A 254 -0.42 -4.67 12.33
C ILE A 254 -0.37 -5.23 10.91
N MET A 255 -0.52 -6.54 10.82
CA MET A 255 -0.86 -7.24 9.60
C MET A 255 -2.00 -8.22 9.86
N LEU A 256 -3.04 -8.15 9.04
CA LEU A 256 -4.21 -9.01 9.10
C LEU A 256 -4.25 -9.90 7.86
N PHE A 257 -4.53 -11.18 8.04
CA PHE A 257 -4.78 -12.13 6.96
C PHE A 257 -6.00 -12.97 7.29
N ASN A 258 -6.93 -13.10 6.34
CA ASN A 258 -8.22 -13.78 6.53
C ASN A 258 -8.97 -13.26 7.78
N GLY A 259 -8.99 -11.93 7.99
CA GLY A 259 -9.66 -11.27 9.10
C GLY A 259 -9.08 -11.54 10.49
N ARG A 260 -7.87 -12.11 10.58
CA ARG A 260 -7.15 -12.42 11.82
C ARG A 260 -5.78 -11.75 11.82
N TYR A 261 -5.26 -11.44 12.99
CA TYR A 261 -3.86 -11.03 13.12
C TYR A 261 -2.97 -12.15 12.62
N TYR A 262 -2.06 -11.81 11.71
CA TYR A 262 -1.06 -12.76 11.21
C TYR A 262 -0.04 -13.07 12.29
N ASP A 263 0.28 -12.09 13.12
CA ASP A 263 0.94 -12.31 14.41
C ASP A 263 -0.08 -12.44 15.55
N ALA A 264 -0.01 -13.55 16.30
CA ALA A 264 -0.93 -13.84 17.40
C ALA A 264 -0.75 -12.93 18.62
N ASN A 265 0.39 -12.23 18.76
CA ASN A 265 0.72 -11.44 19.95
C ASN A 265 -0.06 -10.11 20.00
N TYR A 266 -0.61 -9.63 18.89
CA TYR A 266 -1.38 -8.37 18.84
C TYR A 266 -2.85 -8.50 19.18
N ALA A 267 -3.42 -9.71 19.17
CA ALA A 267 -4.86 -9.92 19.40
C ALA A 267 -5.36 -9.39 20.77
N GLU A 268 -4.47 -9.28 21.77
CA GLU A 268 -4.81 -8.82 23.12
C GLU A 268 -4.62 -7.30 23.31
N SER A 269 -3.82 -6.64 22.44
CA SER A 269 -3.45 -5.22 22.59
C SER A 269 -3.77 -4.38 21.35
N GLU A 270 -4.76 -4.79 20.58
CA GLU A 270 -5.18 -4.12 19.34
C GLU A 270 -5.50 -2.64 19.59
N ARG A 271 -4.64 -1.77 19.05
CA ARG A 271 -4.88 -0.33 19.06
C ARG A 271 -5.94 0.03 18.02
N GLU A 272 -6.90 0.85 18.40
CA GLU A 272 -7.85 1.43 17.45
C GLU A 272 -7.12 2.34 16.46
N GLN A 273 -7.52 2.26 15.19
CA GLN A 273 -6.93 2.96 14.05
C GLN A 273 -7.99 3.78 13.32
N SER A 274 -7.58 4.85 12.63
CA SER A 274 -8.47 5.63 11.78
C SER A 274 -8.77 4.96 10.45
N ASP A 275 -7.85 4.12 9.97
CA ASP A 275 -7.90 3.53 8.64
C ASP A 275 -7.01 2.30 8.51
N ILE A 276 -7.31 1.51 7.50
CA ILE A 276 -6.49 0.38 7.04
C ILE A 276 -6.26 0.49 5.53
N ILE A 277 -5.16 -0.10 5.07
CA ILE A 277 -4.91 -0.39 3.66
C ILE A 277 -5.12 -1.89 3.47
N TYR A 278 -5.85 -2.29 2.42
CA TYR A 278 -6.17 -3.69 2.21
C TYR A 278 -6.27 -4.06 0.73
N VAL A 279 -6.24 -5.34 0.45
CA VAL A 279 -6.63 -5.87 -0.85
C VAL A 279 -7.82 -6.81 -0.70
N CYS A 280 -8.68 -6.82 -1.72
CA CYS A 280 -9.89 -7.64 -1.76
C CYS A 280 -9.99 -8.42 -3.07
N SER A 281 -10.79 -9.49 -3.05
CA SER A 281 -11.17 -10.22 -4.25
C SER A 281 -12.08 -9.35 -5.15
N ALA A 282 -11.89 -9.48 -6.46
CA ALA A 282 -12.80 -8.96 -7.48
C ALA A 282 -13.68 -10.07 -8.09
N VAL A 283 -13.60 -11.28 -7.57
CA VAL A 283 -14.41 -12.43 -8.00
C VAL A 283 -15.68 -12.50 -7.17
N PRO A 284 -16.88 -12.36 -7.78
CA PRO A 284 -18.14 -12.57 -7.09
C PRO A 284 -18.21 -13.99 -6.52
N THR A 285 -18.50 -14.10 -5.22
CA THR A 285 -18.84 -15.40 -4.63
C THR A 285 -20.23 -15.81 -5.09
N ALA A 286 -20.38 -17.05 -5.56
CA ALA A 286 -21.70 -17.62 -5.81
C ALA A 286 -22.49 -17.60 -4.49
N GLU A 287 -23.70 -17.02 -4.50
CA GLU A 287 -24.63 -17.04 -3.37
C GLU A 287 -25.09 -18.46 -3.04
#